data_8672f3d909ded1e3a9c4861123df769a
#
_entry.id   8672f3d909ded1e3a9c4861123df769a
#
_cell.length_a   1.000
_cell.length_b   1.000
_cell.length_c   1.000
_cell.angle_alpha   90.00
_cell.angle_beta   90.00
_cell.angle_gamma   90.00
#
_symmetry.space_group_name_H-M   'P 1'
#
loop_
_entity.id
_entity.type
_entity.pdbx_description
1 polymer ?
#
loop_
_entity_poly.entity_id
_entity_poly.type
_entity_poly.pdbx_seq_one_letter_code
_entity_poly.pdbx_strand_id
1 'polypeptide(L)'
;MKEKLILGIDPGTNVMGYGILHVYGNKAKLGNMGVWDMRRMVDPYLRLGYIFEQVTEIICKYLPDEMAIEAPFYGKNVQSMLKLGRSQGVAIAAAIHHNLPIYEYAPLKIKMAITGQGQASKEQVADMLKRLLKITDDQMPHFMDATDALGVAYCHFLQKSDIETGVHYKGWKEYIRKNQERICKKL
;
A
#
# COMPACT_ATOMS: atom_id res chain seq x y z
N MET A 1 -5.93 -4.70 -22.47
CA MET A 1 -6.16 -4.44 -21.03
C MET A 1 -5.38 -3.20 -20.68
N LYS A 2 -6.00 -2.23 -20.01
CA LYS A 2 -5.34 -0.96 -19.67
C LYS A 2 -4.29 -1.23 -18.58
N GLU A 3 -3.07 -0.80 -18.77
CA GLU A 3 -2.04 -0.77 -17.74
C GLU A 3 -2.41 0.27 -16.68
N LYS A 4 -2.11 -0.01 -15.42
CA LYS A 4 -2.36 0.89 -14.30
C LYS A 4 -1.16 0.88 -13.35
N LEU A 5 -0.81 2.05 -12.86
CA LEU A 5 0.25 2.25 -11.88
C LEU A 5 -0.35 2.65 -10.53
N ILE A 6 0.04 1.94 -9.48
CA ILE A 6 -0.37 2.26 -8.10
C ILE A 6 0.87 2.66 -7.32
N LEU A 7 0.82 3.85 -6.70
CA LEU A 7 1.81 4.31 -5.73
C LEU A 7 1.35 3.89 -4.34
N GLY A 8 2.14 3.08 -3.66
CA GLY A 8 1.96 2.76 -2.23
C GLY A 8 2.85 3.62 -1.36
N ILE A 9 2.33 4.10 -0.24
CA ILE A 9 3.06 4.89 0.75
C ILE A 9 2.88 4.26 2.14
N ASP A 10 3.99 4.01 2.82
CA ASP A 10 4.05 3.74 4.26
C ASP A 10 4.56 4.99 4.98
N PRO A 11 3.66 5.77 5.63
CA PRO A 11 4.03 7.04 6.25
C PRO A 11 4.99 6.84 7.43
N GLY A 12 6.04 7.63 7.45
CA GLY A 12 7.00 7.65 8.55
C GLY A 12 7.51 9.07 8.86
N THR A 13 8.02 9.28 10.07
CA THR A 13 8.58 10.56 10.51
C THR A 13 10.11 10.62 10.37
N ASN A 14 10.75 9.48 10.35
CA ASN A 14 12.20 9.32 10.21
C ASN A 14 12.58 8.61 8.91
N VAL A 15 11.75 7.64 8.51
CA VAL A 15 11.85 6.91 7.25
C VAL A 15 10.45 6.79 6.73
N MET A 16 10.24 7.07 5.45
CA MET A 16 8.98 6.88 4.74
C MET A 16 9.22 5.93 3.59
N GLY A 17 8.41 4.88 3.49
CA GLY A 17 8.48 3.91 2.41
C GLY A 17 7.62 4.34 1.20
N TYR A 18 8.08 3.96 -0.01
CA TYR A 18 7.27 4.03 -1.22
C TYR A 18 7.40 2.76 -2.05
N GLY A 19 6.35 2.42 -2.78
CA GLY A 19 6.34 1.30 -3.72
C GLY A 19 5.50 1.60 -4.95
N ILE A 20 6.01 1.30 -6.14
CA ILE A 20 5.30 1.40 -7.42
C ILE A 20 4.93 0.01 -7.87
N LEU A 21 3.64 -0.22 -8.09
CA LEU A 21 3.10 -1.47 -8.57
C LEU A 21 2.52 -1.28 -9.98
N HIS A 22 3.03 -2.04 -10.95
CA HIS A 22 2.43 -2.14 -12.28
C HIS A 22 1.34 -3.19 -12.28
N VAL A 23 0.15 -2.83 -12.73
CA VAL A 23 -1.03 -3.70 -12.80
C VAL A 23 -1.46 -3.89 -14.24
N TYR A 24 -1.63 -5.17 -14.63
CA TYR A 24 -2.07 -5.59 -15.96
C TYR A 24 -3.24 -6.59 -15.81
N GLY A 25 -4.46 -6.06 -15.77
CA GLY A 25 -5.64 -6.88 -15.46
C GLY A 25 -5.52 -7.51 -14.06
N ASN A 26 -5.50 -8.83 -13.97
CA ASN A 26 -5.39 -9.57 -12.70
C ASN A 26 -3.94 -9.92 -12.32
N LYS A 27 -2.95 -9.29 -12.94
CA LYS A 27 -1.54 -9.50 -12.64
C LYS A 27 -0.91 -8.20 -12.18
N ALA A 28 -0.03 -8.30 -11.19
CA ALA A 28 0.76 -7.19 -10.69
C ALA A 28 2.25 -7.54 -10.75
N LYS A 29 3.08 -6.53 -10.97
CA LYS A 29 4.55 -6.64 -10.96
C LYS A 29 5.13 -5.47 -10.19
N LEU A 30 6.29 -5.70 -9.55
CA LEU A 30 7.08 -4.63 -8.99
C LEU A 30 7.55 -3.67 -10.10
N GLY A 31 7.28 -2.39 -9.94
CA GLY A 31 7.86 -1.32 -10.75
C GLY A 31 9.11 -0.74 -10.10
N ASN A 32 8.96 -0.24 -8.89
CA ASN A 32 10.05 0.30 -8.07
C ASN A 32 9.64 0.28 -6.59
N MET A 33 10.59 0.30 -5.68
CA MET A 33 10.36 0.54 -4.26
C MET A 33 11.60 1.13 -3.60
N GLY A 34 11.40 1.86 -2.52
CA GLY A 34 12.50 2.47 -1.79
C GLY A 34 12.02 3.20 -0.54
N VAL A 35 12.93 3.94 0.05
CA VAL A 35 12.66 4.74 1.23
C VAL A 35 13.25 6.14 1.10
N TRP A 36 12.62 7.09 1.76
CA TRP A 36 13.16 8.42 2.02
C TRP A 36 13.63 8.47 3.46
N ASP A 37 14.94 8.51 3.65
CA ASP A 37 15.59 8.51 4.97
C ASP A 37 15.82 9.93 5.46
N MET A 38 15.03 10.35 6.44
CA MET A 38 15.04 11.68 7.04
C MET A 38 15.72 11.70 8.42
N ARG A 39 16.36 10.61 8.87
CA ARG A 39 16.94 10.50 10.22
C ARG A 39 18.00 11.55 10.50
N ARG A 40 18.72 12.02 9.48
CA ARG A 40 19.74 13.06 9.60
C ARG A 40 19.18 14.47 9.60
N MET A 41 17.92 14.66 9.26
CA MET A 41 17.27 15.98 9.27
C MET A 41 16.76 16.27 10.68
N VAL A 42 17.31 17.29 11.31
CA VAL A 42 16.98 17.66 12.71
C VAL A 42 15.64 18.40 12.79
N ASP A 43 15.41 19.32 11.86
CA ASP A 43 14.20 20.15 11.84
C ASP A 43 12.98 19.35 11.36
N PRO A 44 11.91 19.24 12.16
CA PRO A 44 10.71 18.50 11.78
C PRO A 44 9.94 19.18 10.62
N TYR A 45 10.03 20.48 10.46
CA TYR A 45 9.34 21.20 9.37
C TYR A 45 10.04 21.00 8.04
N LEU A 46 11.39 20.98 8.05
CA LEU A 46 12.16 20.62 6.86
C LEU A 46 11.87 19.18 6.40
N ARG A 47 11.64 18.26 7.32
CA ARG A 47 11.19 16.90 6.96
C ARG A 47 9.85 16.90 6.23
N LEU A 48 8.88 17.71 6.68
CA LEU A 48 7.59 17.81 6.02
C LEU A 48 7.74 18.39 4.60
N GLY A 49 8.55 19.43 4.42
CA GLY A 49 8.88 19.96 3.09
C GLY A 49 9.49 18.90 2.19
N TYR A 50 10.48 18.17 2.70
CA TYR A 50 11.14 17.08 1.99
C TYR A 50 10.15 15.97 1.58
N ILE A 51 9.23 15.57 2.47
CA ILE A 51 8.18 14.60 2.12
C ILE A 51 7.34 15.10 0.95
N PHE A 52 6.91 16.36 0.99
CA PHE A 52 6.11 16.94 -0.10
C PHE A 52 6.86 16.89 -1.44
N GLU A 53 8.13 17.31 -1.44
CA GLU A 53 8.99 17.30 -2.63
C GLU A 53 9.19 15.89 -3.18
N GLN A 54 9.51 14.92 -2.31
CA GLN A 54 9.78 13.54 -2.72
C GLN A 54 8.52 12.81 -3.25
N VAL A 55 7.38 13.02 -2.62
CA VAL A 55 6.10 12.48 -3.13
C VAL A 55 5.72 13.13 -4.46
N THR A 56 5.92 14.43 -4.59
CA THR A 56 5.73 15.15 -5.86
C THR A 56 6.63 14.61 -6.95
N GLU A 57 7.93 14.46 -6.66
CA GLU A 57 8.91 13.93 -7.62
C GLU A 57 8.54 12.54 -8.13
N ILE A 58 8.16 11.62 -7.22
CA ILE A 58 7.80 10.27 -7.61
C ILE A 58 6.49 10.22 -8.42
N ILE A 59 5.51 11.07 -8.09
CA ILE A 59 4.29 11.22 -8.87
C ILE A 59 4.61 11.73 -10.28
N CYS A 60 5.42 12.78 -10.41
CA CYS A 60 5.82 13.32 -11.71
C CYS A 60 6.65 12.34 -12.55
N LYS A 61 7.49 11.53 -11.90
CA LYS A 61 8.36 10.56 -12.58
C LYS A 61 7.61 9.35 -13.11
N TYR A 62 6.70 8.78 -12.32
CA TYR A 62 6.02 7.52 -12.64
C TYR A 62 4.59 7.70 -13.16
N LEU A 63 3.97 8.87 -12.94
CA LEU A 63 2.60 9.19 -13.34
C LEU A 63 1.61 8.12 -12.88
N PRO A 64 1.55 7.77 -11.57
CA PRO A 64 0.65 6.76 -11.08
C PRO A 64 -0.82 7.17 -11.29
N ASP A 65 -1.69 6.20 -11.50
CA ASP A 65 -3.14 6.41 -11.64
C ASP A 65 -3.82 6.62 -10.29
N GLU A 66 -3.25 6.06 -9.21
CA GLU A 66 -3.81 6.07 -7.86
C GLU A 66 -2.70 5.97 -6.82
N MET A 67 -2.98 6.55 -5.63
CA MET A 67 -2.16 6.37 -4.44
C MET A 67 -2.90 5.56 -3.39
N ALA A 68 -2.24 4.56 -2.84
CA ALA A 68 -2.66 3.84 -1.65
C ALA A 68 -1.72 4.20 -0.49
N ILE A 69 -2.27 4.53 0.68
CA ILE A 69 -1.49 4.95 1.84
C ILE A 69 -1.93 4.19 3.09
N GLU A 70 -0.96 3.82 3.95
CA GLU A 70 -1.29 3.21 5.22
C GLU A 70 -1.93 4.23 6.16
N ALA A 71 -3.07 3.86 6.75
CA ALA A 71 -3.75 4.67 7.75
C ALA A 71 -2.98 4.67 9.08
N PRO A 72 -2.94 5.78 9.82
CA PRO A 72 -2.27 5.85 11.11
C PRO A 72 -2.90 4.84 12.08
N PHE A 73 -2.05 4.11 12.78
CA PHE A 73 -2.49 3.17 13.81
C PHE A 73 -2.57 3.86 15.17
N TYR A 74 -3.62 3.56 15.95
CA TYR A 74 -3.76 4.06 17.32
C TYR A 74 -2.72 3.39 18.23
N GLY A 75 -1.63 4.10 18.50
CA GLY A 75 -0.58 3.69 19.43
C GLY A 75 -0.73 4.32 20.81
N LYS A 76 0.00 3.80 21.79
CA LYS A 76 0.01 4.34 23.17
C LYS A 76 0.67 5.73 23.25
N ASN A 77 1.51 6.11 22.29
CA ASN A 77 2.24 7.38 22.27
C ASN A 77 1.55 8.40 21.36
N VAL A 78 0.74 9.27 21.94
CA VAL A 78 0.00 10.32 21.25
C VAL A 78 0.91 11.27 20.45
N GLN A 79 2.09 11.63 21.00
CA GLN A 79 3.04 12.52 20.32
C GLN A 79 3.59 11.89 19.03
N SER A 80 3.89 10.60 19.06
CA SER A 80 4.33 9.87 17.86
C SER A 80 3.21 9.80 16.81
N MET A 81 1.98 9.58 17.25
CA MET A 81 0.81 9.55 16.36
C MET A 81 0.57 10.90 15.67
N LEU A 82 0.66 12.01 16.44
CA LEU A 82 0.51 13.35 15.88
C LEU A 82 1.61 13.67 14.84
N LYS A 83 2.86 13.26 15.11
CA LYS A 83 3.95 13.40 14.14
C LYS A 83 3.70 12.57 12.88
N LEU A 84 3.27 11.32 13.04
CA LEU A 84 2.96 10.43 11.92
C LEU A 84 1.81 10.98 11.07
N GLY A 85 0.74 11.45 11.71
CA GLY A 85 -0.40 12.08 11.01
C GLY A 85 -0.01 13.34 10.22
N ARG A 86 0.97 14.14 10.72
CA ARG A 86 1.52 15.26 9.94
C ARG A 86 2.25 14.78 8.68
N SER A 87 3.12 13.78 8.81
CA SER A 87 3.85 13.19 7.66
C SER A 87 2.90 12.60 6.63
N GLN A 88 1.89 11.85 7.08
CA GLN A 88 0.84 11.31 6.22
C GLN A 88 0.05 12.42 5.53
N GLY A 89 -0.40 13.43 6.28
CA GLY A 89 -1.17 14.55 5.73
C GLY A 89 -0.43 15.31 4.65
N VAL A 90 0.90 15.46 4.77
CA VAL A 90 1.74 16.08 3.74
C VAL A 90 1.85 15.20 2.49
N ALA A 91 2.00 13.89 2.64
CA ALA A 91 1.99 12.97 1.48
C ALA A 91 0.63 13.00 0.75
N ILE A 92 -0.47 13.05 1.50
CA ILE A 92 -1.82 13.22 0.98
C ILE A 92 -1.96 14.58 0.24
N ALA A 93 -1.47 15.66 0.83
CA ALA A 93 -1.52 17.00 0.21
C ALA A 93 -0.75 17.05 -1.12
N ALA A 94 0.42 16.42 -1.20
CA ALA A 94 1.18 16.29 -2.45
C ALA A 94 0.39 15.52 -3.52
N ALA A 95 -0.27 14.41 -3.15
CA ALA A 95 -1.10 13.65 -4.08
C ALA A 95 -2.32 14.45 -4.56
N ILE A 96 -3.02 15.18 -3.66
CA ILE A 96 -4.15 16.06 -4.00
C ILE A 96 -3.68 17.16 -4.97
N HIS A 97 -2.51 17.76 -4.74
CA HIS A 97 -1.94 18.79 -5.62
C HIS A 97 -1.79 18.29 -7.08
N HIS A 98 -1.55 17.00 -7.26
CA HIS A 98 -1.46 16.35 -8.57
C HIS A 98 -2.77 15.69 -9.04
N ASN A 99 -3.90 15.95 -8.37
CA ASN A 99 -5.21 15.34 -8.65
C ASN A 99 -5.17 13.80 -8.64
N LEU A 100 -4.27 13.20 -7.85
CA LEU A 100 -4.12 11.76 -7.74
C LEU A 100 -5.16 11.20 -6.76
N PRO A 101 -6.03 10.25 -7.16
CA PRO A 101 -6.97 9.58 -6.26
C PRO A 101 -6.24 8.83 -5.14
N ILE A 102 -6.77 8.94 -3.90
CA ILE A 102 -6.13 8.42 -2.69
C ILE A 102 -7.04 7.39 -2.01
N TYR A 103 -6.43 6.30 -1.53
CA TYR A 103 -7.11 5.22 -0.81
C TYR A 103 -6.33 4.86 0.44
N GLU A 104 -6.99 4.87 1.61
CA GLU A 104 -6.38 4.55 2.89
C GLU A 104 -6.69 3.11 3.32
N TYR A 105 -5.69 2.43 3.89
CA TYR A 105 -5.80 1.06 4.36
C TYR A 105 -5.23 0.90 5.77
N ALA A 106 -6.04 0.32 6.67
CA ALA A 106 -5.56 -0.02 8.01
C ALA A 106 -4.48 -1.13 7.95
N PRO A 107 -3.45 -1.10 8.82
CA PRO A 107 -2.37 -2.10 8.87
C PRO A 107 -2.87 -3.55 8.91
N LEU A 108 -3.91 -3.81 9.72
CA LEU A 108 -4.53 -5.13 9.83
C LEU A 108 -5.13 -5.60 8.50
N LYS A 109 -5.73 -4.69 7.74
CA LYS A 109 -6.34 -5.00 6.43
C LYS A 109 -5.26 -5.33 5.39
N ILE A 110 -4.14 -4.60 5.42
CA ILE A 110 -2.99 -4.84 4.53
C ILE A 110 -2.44 -6.26 4.78
N LYS A 111 -2.15 -6.59 6.04
CA LYS A 111 -1.66 -7.92 6.43
C LYS A 111 -2.62 -9.03 6.04
N MET A 112 -3.91 -8.86 6.34
CA MET A 112 -4.95 -9.83 6.00
C MET A 112 -5.06 -10.04 4.48
N ALA A 113 -4.99 -8.98 3.69
CA ALA A 113 -5.10 -9.07 2.23
C ALA A 113 -3.92 -9.84 1.61
N ILE A 114 -2.71 -9.67 2.15
CA ILE A 114 -1.49 -10.26 1.58
C ILE A 114 -1.27 -11.69 2.09
N THR A 115 -1.45 -11.94 3.40
CA THR A 115 -1.06 -13.19 4.04
C THR A 115 -2.24 -14.06 4.45
N GLY A 116 -3.47 -13.53 4.43
CA GLY A 116 -4.64 -14.15 5.03
C GLY A 116 -4.67 -14.09 6.56
N GLN A 117 -3.67 -13.45 7.20
CA GLN A 117 -3.52 -13.38 8.65
C GLN A 117 -3.24 -11.93 9.10
N GLY A 118 -4.17 -11.31 9.82
CA GLY A 118 -4.02 -9.93 10.32
C GLY A 118 -2.89 -9.73 11.33
N GLN A 119 -2.42 -10.80 11.98
CA GLN A 119 -1.33 -10.79 12.96
C GLN A 119 0.03 -11.19 12.36
N ALA A 120 0.13 -11.30 11.02
CA ALA A 120 1.38 -11.62 10.36
C ALA A 120 2.49 -10.61 10.73
N SER A 121 3.74 -11.10 10.88
CA SER A 121 4.89 -10.23 11.08
C SER A 121 5.24 -9.48 9.79
N LYS A 122 6.09 -8.44 9.89
CA LYS A 122 6.56 -7.70 8.70
C LYS A 122 7.35 -8.60 7.76
N GLU A 123 8.16 -9.51 8.31
CA GLU A 123 8.94 -10.48 7.56
C GLU A 123 8.02 -11.43 6.76
N GLN A 124 6.95 -11.92 7.38
CA GLN A 124 5.97 -12.78 6.70
C GLN A 124 5.26 -12.06 5.55
N VAL A 125 4.93 -10.78 5.74
CA VAL A 125 4.35 -9.93 4.67
C VAL A 125 5.35 -9.75 3.54
N ALA A 126 6.61 -9.43 3.86
CA ALA A 126 7.68 -9.24 2.87
C ALA A 126 7.94 -10.52 2.07
N ASP A 127 8.04 -11.68 2.73
CA ASP A 127 8.23 -12.98 2.07
C ASP A 127 7.06 -13.33 1.15
N MET A 128 5.83 -13.04 1.59
CA MET A 128 4.65 -13.29 0.76
C MET A 128 4.65 -12.38 -0.49
N LEU A 129 4.94 -11.08 -0.33
CA LEU A 129 5.05 -10.14 -1.46
C LEU A 129 6.14 -10.56 -2.44
N LYS A 130 7.30 -11.01 -1.94
CA LYS A 130 8.39 -11.53 -2.75
C LYS A 130 7.92 -12.68 -3.66
N ARG A 131 7.17 -13.63 -3.10
CA ARG A 131 6.60 -14.76 -3.85
C ARG A 131 5.53 -14.34 -4.84
N LEU A 132 4.56 -13.50 -4.41
CA LEU A 132 3.43 -13.06 -5.23
C LEU A 132 3.88 -12.22 -6.43
N LEU A 133 4.85 -11.33 -6.23
CA LEU A 133 5.38 -10.43 -7.25
C LEU A 133 6.64 -10.98 -7.96
N LYS A 134 7.13 -12.16 -7.55
CA LYS A 134 8.35 -12.81 -8.07
C LYS A 134 9.59 -11.89 -7.98
N ILE A 135 9.71 -11.20 -6.84
CA ILE A 135 10.85 -10.31 -6.56
C ILE A 135 12.08 -11.17 -6.26
N THR A 136 13.21 -10.84 -6.86
CA THR A 136 14.48 -11.50 -6.62
C THR A 136 15.18 -10.97 -5.37
N ASP A 137 16.16 -11.70 -4.81
CA ASP A 137 16.84 -11.29 -3.58
C ASP A 137 17.60 -9.97 -3.73
N ASP A 138 18.16 -9.73 -4.91
CA ASP A 138 18.86 -8.48 -5.26
C ASP A 138 17.93 -7.26 -5.37
N GLN A 139 16.65 -7.48 -5.63
CA GLN A 139 15.62 -6.43 -5.66
C GLN A 139 15.03 -6.12 -4.30
N MET A 140 15.25 -6.97 -3.28
CA MET A 140 14.72 -6.75 -1.94
C MET A 140 15.52 -5.64 -1.23
N PRO A 141 14.83 -4.61 -0.71
CA PRO A 141 15.50 -3.51 -0.03
C PRO A 141 15.98 -3.92 1.37
N HIS A 142 17.01 -3.22 1.86
CA HIS A 142 17.46 -3.38 3.24
C HIS A 142 16.45 -2.84 4.27
N PHE A 143 15.56 -1.92 3.86
CA PHE A 143 14.58 -1.30 4.73
C PHE A 143 13.19 -1.93 4.51
N MET A 144 12.60 -2.43 5.58
CA MET A 144 11.27 -3.04 5.57
C MET A 144 10.16 -2.03 5.17
N ASP A 145 10.35 -0.74 5.47
CA ASP A 145 9.39 0.32 5.13
C ASP A 145 9.10 0.37 3.61
N ALA A 146 10.06 0.02 2.75
CA ALA A 146 9.83 -0.08 1.30
C ALA A 146 8.90 -1.25 0.94
N THR A 147 9.08 -2.40 1.60
CA THR A 147 8.19 -3.56 1.40
C THR A 147 6.81 -3.32 2.03
N ASP A 148 6.72 -2.61 3.15
CA ASP A 148 5.46 -2.22 3.77
C ASP A 148 4.67 -1.32 2.80
N ALA A 149 5.30 -0.31 2.19
CA ALA A 149 4.69 0.56 1.17
C ALA A 149 4.23 -0.22 -0.07
N LEU A 150 5.04 -1.16 -0.55
CA LEU A 150 4.63 -2.05 -1.65
C LEU A 150 3.43 -2.91 -1.26
N GLY A 151 3.36 -3.36 0.00
CA GLY A 151 2.22 -4.07 0.58
C GLY A 151 0.92 -3.26 0.55
N VAL A 152 1.01 -1.95 0.82
CA VAL A 152 -0.14 -1.04 0.72
C VAL A 152 -0.66 -0.98 -0.73
N ALA A 153 0.24 -0.82 -1.71
CA ALA A 153 -0.13 -0.83 -3.14
C ALA A 153 -0.74 -2.16 -3.56
N TYR A 154 -0.18 -3.28 -3.10
CA TYR A 154 -0.68 -4.61 -3.41
C TYR A 154 -2.04 -4.90 -2.76
N CYS A 155 -2.25 -4.46 -1.52
CA CYS A 155 -3.56 -4.52 -0.85
C CYS A 155 -4.63 -3.77 -1.68
N HIS A 156 -4.29 -2.58 -2.18
CA HIS A 156 -5.18 -1.79 -3.02
C HIS A 156 -5.52 -2.51 -4.33
N PHE A 157 -4.54 -3.10 -4.99
CA PHE A 157 -4.74 -3.92 -6.19
C PHE A 157 -5.74 -5.05 -5.95
N LEU A 158 -5.61 -5.81 -4.85
CA LEU A 158 -6.52 -6.90 -4.51
C LEU A 158 -7.95 -6.41 -4.27
N GLN A 159 -8.12 -5.29 -3.56
CA GLN A 159 -9.46 -4.73 -3.26
C GLN A 159 -10.19 -4.26 -4.52
N LYS A 160 -9.49 -3.73 -5.52
CA LYS A 160 -10.09 -3.28 -6.77
C LYS A 160 -10.42 -4.43 -7.72
N SER A 161 -9.64 -5.48 -7.75
CA SER A 161 -9.96 -6.67 -8.53
C SER A 161 -11.31 -7.28 -8.10
N ASP A 162 -11.65 -7.18 -6.81
CA ASP A 162 -12.94 -7.63 -6.29
C ASP A 162 -14.11 -6.71 -6.71
N ILE A 163 -13.88 -5.42 -6.89
CA ILE A 163 -14.89 -4.42 -7.29
C ILE A 163 -15.16 -4.50 -8.80
N GLU A 164 -14.14 -4.67 -9.63
CA GLU A 164 -14.28 -4.77 -11.09
C GLU A 164 -14.94 -6.07 -11.54
N THR A 165 -14.90 -7.13 -10.74
CA THR A 165 -15.66 -8.38 -11.00
C THR A 165 -17.16 -8.23 -10.74
N GLY A 166 -17.62 -7.08 -10.27
CA GLY A 166 -19.05 -6.71 -10.22
C GLY A 166 -19.92 -7.51 -9.24
N VAL A 167 -19.33 -8.33 -8.39
CA VAL A 167 -20.07 -9.19 -7.46
C VAL A 167 -19.85 -8.74 -6.02
N HIS A 168 -20.55 -7.67 -5.63
CA HIS A 168 -20.64 -7.28 -4.23
C HIS A 168 -21.65 -8.20 -3.51
N TYR A 169 -21.14 -9.10 -2.69
CA TYR A 169 -21.98 -9.91 -1.81
C TYR A 169 -22.20 -9.21 -0.47
N LYS A 170 -23.45 -8.94 -0.09
CA LYS A 170 -23.81 -8.37 1.23
C LYS A 170 -23.59 -9.33 2.40
N GLY A 171 -22.79 -10.38 2.22
CA GLY A 171 -22.41 -11.36 3.23
C GLY A 171 -22.39 -12.79 2.70
N TRP A 172 -21.93 -13.71 3.54
CA TRP A 172 -21.73 -15.12 3.19
C TRP A 172 -23.00 -15.81 2.69
N LYS A 173 -24.17 -15.46 3.23
CA LYS A 173 -25.47 -16.01 2.78
C LYS A 173 -25.78 -15.66 1.32
N GLU A 174 -25.46 -14.44 0.88
CA GLU A 174 -25.69 -14.03 -0.50
C GLU A 174 -24.67 -14.67 -1.45
N TYR A 175 -23.41 -14.80 -1.02
CA TYR A 175 -22.38 -15.53 -1.74
C TYR A 175 -22.81 -16.97 -2.03
N ILE A 176 -23.24 -17.71 -0.99
CA ILE A 176 -23.72 -19.10 -1.10
C ILE A 176 -24.89 -19.17 -2.09
N ARG A 177 -25.88 -18.28 -1.97
CA ARG A 177 -27.06 -18.28 -2.84
C ARG A 177 -26.71 -18.07 -4.31
N LYS A 178 -25.74 -17.21 -4.62
CA LYS A 178 -25.31 -16.91 -6.01
C LYS A 178 -24.30 -17.90 -6.59
N ASN A 179 -23.71 -18.76 -5.75
CA ASN A 179 -22.68 -19.73 -6.14
C ASN A 179 -23.05 -21.18 -5.77
N GLN A 180 -24.32 -21.52 -5.75
CA GLN A 180 -24.79 -22.87 -5.39
C GLN A 180 -24.16 -23.98 -6.24
N GLU A 181 -23.88 -23.71 -7.51
CA GLU A 181 -23.20 -24.63 -8.43
C GLU A 181 -21.78 -25.01 -7.99
N ARG A 182 -21.11 -24.14 -7.22
CA ARG A 182 -19.77 -24.41 -6.69
C ARG A 182 -19.75 -25.19 -5.39
N ILE A 183 -20.87 -25.20 -4.66
CA ILE A 183 -20.99 -25.80 -3.33
C ILE A 183 -21.51 -27.24 -3.38
N CYS A 184 -22.32 -27.56 -4.38
CA CYS A 184 -22.93 -28.88 -4.53
C CYS A 184 -22.11 -29.91 -5.32
N LYS A 185 -20.85 -29.65 -5.69
CA LYS A 185 -19.98 -30.59 -6.41
C LYS A 185 -18.94 -31.27 -5.52
N LYS A 186 -19.35 -31.71 -4.32
CA LYS A 186 -18.59 -32.69 -3.52
C LYS A 186 -19.58 -33.53 -2.68
N LEU A 187 -20.15 -34.50 -3.32
CA LEU A 187 -20.54 -35.78 -2.74
C LEU A 187 -20.37 -36.84 -3.80
#